data_a8f8b0c3f15a01beb3df4d2017510265
#
_entry.id   a8f8b0c3f15a01beb3df4d2017510265
#
_cell.length_a   1.000
_cell.length_b   1.000
_cell.length_c   1.000
_cell.angle_alpha   90.00
_cell.angle_beta   90.00
_cell.angle_gamma   90.00
#
_symmetry.space_group_name_H-M   'P 1'
#
loop_
_entity.id
_entity.type
_entity.pdbx_description
1 polymer ?
#
loop_
_entity_poly.entity_id
_entity_poly.type
_entity_poly.pdbx_seq_one_letter_code
_entity_poly.pdbx_strand_id
1 'polypeptide(L)'
;MINVIRIAVGGQLVKKEIKELLERLGNQSIQADIFTDMDASAKVKSGEYDFYMGACQSGAGGALAMAYAIIGRDKCSTIANAVKKPTAESVSKDINNGVKAFGFTNDRYELAVEAFVSAIKL
;
A
#
# COMPACT_ATOMS: atom_id res chain seq x y z
N MET A 1 -15.83 -19.26 -3.58
CA MET A 1 -14.39 -19.08 -3.82
C MET A 1 -13.96 -17.71 -3.26
N ILE A 2 -12.94 -17.68 -2.42
CA ILE A 2 -12.47 -16.42 -1.82
C ILE A 2 -11.42 -15.82 -2.74
N ASN A 3 -11.65 -14.59 -3.18
CA ASN A 3 -10.65 -13.86 -3.94
C ASN A 3 -9.63 -13.28 -2.96
N VAL A 4 -8.38 -13.63 -3.16
CA VAL A 4 -7.29 -13.11 -2.34
C VAL A 4 -6.72 -11.88 -2.99
N ILE A 5 -6.62 -10.80 -2.22
CA ILE A 5 -5.97 -9.57 -2.65
C ILE A 5 -4.48 -9.71 -2.35
N ARG A 6 -3.65 -9.51 -3.34
CA ARG A 6 -2.21 -9.68 -3.22
C ARG A 6 -1.53 -8.33 -3.14
N ILE A 7 -0.79 -8.10 -2.06
CA ILE A 7 -0.14 -6.82 -1.80
C ILE A 7 1.37 -7.01 -1.76
N ALA A 8 2.07 -6.24 -2.60
CA ALA A 8 3.53 -6.21 -2.61
C ALA A 8 3.99 -5.11 -1.66
N VAL A 9 4.64 -5.48 -0.57
CA VAL A 9 5.12 -4.55 0.44
C VAL A 9 6.53 -4.13 0.07
N GLY A 10 6.68 -2.86 -0.29
CA GLY A 10 7.96 -2.24 -0.60
C GLY A 10 8.30 -1.17 0.43
N GLY A 11 8.84 -0.04 -0.04
CA GLY A 11 9.24 1.03 0.85
C GLY A 11 10.54 0.74 1.55
N GLN A 12 10.80 1.44 2.64
CA GLN A 12 12.09 1.37 3.33
C GLN A 12 11.98 0.94 4.77
N LEU A 13 10.84 1.17 5.41
CA LEU A 13 10.66 0.97 6.85
C LEU A 13 9.44 0.11 7.14
N VAL A 14 9.46 -0.54 8.28
CA VAL A 14 8.35 -1.32 8.88
C VAL A 14 7.70 -2.32 7.93
N LYS A 15 8.46 -2.90 7.01
CA LYS A 15 7.92 -3.84 6.03
C LYS A 15 7.29 -5.07 6.67
N LYS A 16 7.96 -5.64 7.64
CA LYS A 16 7.48 -6.82 8.35
C LYS A 16 6.19 -6.50 9.11
N GLU A 17 6.16 -5.37 9.79
CA GLU A 17 4.99 -4.94 10.55
C GLU A 17 3.80 -4.69 9.63
N ILE A 18 4.05 -4.08 8.46
CA ILE A 18 2.99 -3.86 7.48
C ILE A 18 2.42 -5.18 7.00
N LYS A 19 3.28 -6.12 6.63
CA LYS A 19 2.86 -7.44 6.16
C LYS A 19 2.02 -8.15 7.22
N GLU A 20 2.51 -8.20 8.45
CA GLU A 20 1.82 -8.89 9.53
C GLU A 20 0.45 -8.28 9.81
N LEU A 21 0.36 -6.95 9.82
CA LEU A 21 -0.90 -6.28 10.08
C LEU A 21 -1.89 -6.47 8.94
N LEU A 22 -1.44 -6.38 7.70
CA LEU A 22 -2.29 -6.62 6.54
C LEU A 22 -2.90 -8.01 6.58
N GLU A 23 -2.09 -9.02 6.86
CA GLU A 23 -2.57 -10.41 6.88
C GLU A 23 -3.48 -10.67 8.07
N ARG A 24 -3.18 -10.07 9.22
CA ARG A 24 -4.03 -10.22 10.39
C ARG A 24 -5.40 -9.57 10.20
N LEU A 25 -5.43 -8.33 9.71
CA LEU A 25 -6.68 -7.61 9.50
C LEU A 25 -7.44 -8.14 8.29
N GLY A 26 -6.72 -8.61 7.30
CA GLY A 26 -7.32 -9.16 6.09
C GLY A 26 -7.90 -10.55 6.25
N ASN A 27 -7.50 -11.26 7.29
CA ASN A 27 -8.05 -12.58 7.65
C ASN A 27 -8.19 -13.48 6.42
N GLN A 28 -7.31 -14.11 5.88
CA GLN A 28 -7.35 -14.98 4.69
C GLN A 28 -7.72 -14.28 3.38
N SER A 29 -8.17 -13.02 3.42
CA SER A 29 -8.52 -12.29 2.20
C SER A 29 -7.34 -11.52 1.62
N ILE A 30 -6.25 -11.38 2.36
CA ILE A 30 -5.07 -10.64 1.95
C ILE A 30 -3.84 -11.52 2.07
N GLN A 31 -3.05 -11.56 0.99
CA GLN A 31 -1.71 -12.12 0.99
C GLN A 31 -0.73 -10.97 0.78
N ALA A 32 0.21 -10.77 1.69
CA ALA A 32 1.19 -9.72 1.58
C ALA A 32 2.59 -10.32 1.57
N ASP A 33 3.43 -9.85 0.68
CA ASP A 33 4.80 -10.33 0.55
C ASP A 33 5.76 -9.16 0.46
N ILE A 34 6.94 -9.31 1.06
CA ILE A 34 7.94 -8.26 1.16
C ILE A 34 8.92 -8.36 -0.02
N PHE A 35 9.12 -7.22 -0.67
CA PHE A 35 10.06 -7.09 -1.79
C PHE A 35 10.88 -5.82 -1.64
N THR A 36 11.89 -5.66 -2.49
CA THR A 36 12.51 -4.35 -2.67
C THR A 36 11.50 -3.42 -3.35
N ASP A 37 11.74 -2.12 -3.27
CA ASP A 37 10.86 -1.15 -3.94
C ASP A 37 10.70 -1.43 -5.42
N MET A 38 11.81 -1.75 -6.07
CA MET A 38 11.80 -2.02 -7.51
C MET A 38 11.00 -3.28 -7.84
N ASP A 39 11.24 -4.36 -7.12
CA ASP A 39 10.54 -5.63 -7.35
C ASP A 39 9.06 -5.51 -7.03
N ALA A 40 8.72 -4.85 -5.92
CA ALA A 40 7.32 -4.64 -5.55
C ALA A 40 6.58 -3.86 -6.63
N SER A 41 7.18 -2.79 -7.12
CA SER A 41 6.58 -1.96 -8.16
C SER A 41 6.41 -2.72 -9.47
N ALA A 42 7.42 -3.50 -9.86
CA ALA A 42 7.36 -4.29 -11.09
C ALA A 42 6.27 -5.36 -11.01
N LYS A 43 6.10 -5.99 -9.86
CA LYS A 43 5.07 -7.02 -9.67
C LYS A 43 3.67 -6.47 -9.71
N VAL A 44 3.48 -5.24 -9.27
CA VAL A 44 2.18 -4.58 -9.37
C VAL A 44 1.92 -4.15 -10.82
N LYS A 45 2.93 -3.61 -11.48
CA LYS A 45 2.78 -3.21 -12.88
C LYS A 45 2.42 -4.39 -13.77
N SER A 46 3.01 -5.55 -13.53
CA SER A 46 2.74 -6.76 -14.33
C SER A 46 1.38 -7.39 -14.04
N GLY A 47 0.70 -6.97 -12.97
CA GLY A 47 -0.57 -7.57 -12.55
C GLY A 47 -0.40 -8.79 -11.66
N GLU A 48 0.83 -9.19 -11.35
CA GLU A 48 1.07 -10.32 -10.45
C GLU A 48 0.59 -10.02 -9.04
N TYR A 49 0.68 -8.75 -8.62
CA TYR A 49 0.15 -8.26 -7.36
C TYR A 49 -0.83 -7.12 -7.64
N ASP A 50 -1.82 -7.00 -6.78
CA ASP A 50 -2.91 -6.04 -6.97
C ASP A 50 -2.54 -4.62 -6.53
N PHE A 51 -1.79 -4.52 -5.44
CA PHE A 51 -1.43 -3.22 -4.86
C PHE A 51 -0.02 -3.24 -4.31
N TYR A 52 0.59 -2.07 -4.31
CA TYR A 52 1.86 -1.79 -3.65
C TYR A 52 1.57 -1.00 -2.38
N MET A 53 2.32 -1.29 -1.32
CA MET A 53 2.21 -0.54 -0.07
C MET A 53 3.61 -0.37 0.52
N GLY A 54 3.94 0.86 0.91
CA GLY A 54 5.27 1.13 1.43
C GLY A 54 5.33 2.32 2.36
N ALA A 55 6.28 2.30 3.28
CA ALA A 55 6.48 3.35 4.27
C ALA A 55 7.90 3.90 4.21
N CYS A 56 8.04 5.19 4.53
CA CYS A 56 9.32 5.84 4.77
C CYS A 56 9.08 6.99 5.74
N GLN A 57 10.10 7.81 6.00
CA GLN A 57 9.93 8.91 6.94
C GLN A 57 8.99 10.00 6.43
N SER A 58 9.00 10.26 5.13
CA SER A 58 8.19 11.35 4.53
C SER A 58 6.84 10.87 3.98
N GLY A 59 6.70 9.58 3.74
CA GLY A 59 5.48 9.01 3.17
C GLY A 59 5.40 9.02 1.65
N ALA A 60 6.26 9.74 0.97
CA ALA A 60 6.22 9.87 -0.48
C ALA A 60 7.57 9.60 -1.13
N GLY A 61 8.59 10.36 -0.80
CA GLY A 61 9.88 10.31 -1.49
C GLY A 61 10.48 8.92 -1.57
N GLY A 62 10.83 8.36 -0.40
CA GLY A 62 11.42 7.02 -0.36
C GLY A 62 10.41 5.90 -0.56
N ALA A 63 9.17 6.10 -0.11
CA ALA A 63 8.16 5.05 -0.18
C ALA A 63 7.60 4.85 -1.59
N LEU A 64 7.49 5.91 -2.39
CA LEU A 64 6.81 5.86 -3.68
C LEU A 64 7.69 6.18 -4.88
N ALA A 65 8.97 6.50 -4.67
CA ALA A 65 9.83 6.93 -5.78
C ALA A 65 9.89 5.91 -6.91
N MET A 66 10.09 4.65 -6.60
CA MET A 66 10.13 3.59 -7.60
C MET A 66 8.75 3.34 -8.22
N ALA A 67 7.70 3.44 -7.43
CA ALA A 67 6.34 3.28 -7.92
C ALA A 67 5.98 4.39 -8.91
N TYR A 68 6.41 5.63 -8.64
CA TYR A 68 6.21 6.72 -9.60
C TYR A 68 6.84 6.41 -10.96
N ALA A 69 8.05 5.86 -10.93
CA ALA A 69 8.79 5.57 -12.17
C ALA A 69 8.24 4.36 -12.91
N ILE A 70 7.85 3.32 -12.19
CA ILE A 70 7.49 2.03 -12.78
C ILE A 70 6.00 1.91 -13.04
N ILE A 71 5.16 2.28 -12.06
CA ILE A 71 3.71 2.13 -12.16
C ILE A 71 3.07 3.38 -12.79
N GLY A 72 3.60 4.56 -12.44
CA GLY A 72 3.06 5.82 -12.90
C GLY A 72 2.58 6.68 -11.73
N ARG A 73 2.92 7.96 -11.77
CA ARG A 73 2.59 8.88 -10.67
C ARG A 73 1.09 9.02 -10.45
N ASP A 74 0.31 8.95 -11.51
CA ASP A 74 -1.16 9.04 -11.43
C ASP A 74 -1.80 7.84 -10.74
N LYS A 75 -1.04 6.75 -10.57
CA LYS A 75 -1.51 5.54 -9.87
C LYS A 75 -0.93 5.41 -8.47
N CYS A 76 -0.35 6.48 -7.95
CA CYS A 76 0.25 6.48 -6.61
C CYS A 76 -0.44 7.52 -5.73
N SER A 77 -0.58 7.20 -4.44
CA SER A 77 -1.18 8.11 -3.47
C SER A 77 -0.47 8.02 -2.13
N THR A 78 -0.18 9.16 -1.54
CA THR A 78 0.25 9.21 -0.14
C THR A 78 -0.99 9.33 0.71
N ILE A 79 -1.28 8.31 1.51
CA ILE A 79 -2.54 8.25 2.28
C ILE A 79 -2.39 8.67 3.73
N ALA A 80 -1.15 8.76 4.24
CA ALA A 80 -0.93 9.21 5.61
C ALA A 80 0.45 9.83 5.75
N ASN A 81 0.52 10.97 6.42
CA ASN A 81 1.77 11.62 6.77
C ASN A 81 1.54 12.53 7.98
N ALA A 82 2.48 13.45 8.26
CA ALA A 82 2.40 14.31 9.44
C ALA A 82 1.13 15.16 9.49
N VAL A 83 0.56 15.51 8.33
CA VAL A 83 -0.60 16.38 8.25
C VAL A 83 -1.85 15.70 7.70
N LYS A 84 -1.70 14.57 7.03
CA LYS A 84 -2.82 13.85 6.41
C LYS A 84 -3.14 12.59 7.18
N LYS A 85 -4.38 12.47 7.63
CA LYS A 85 -4.87 11.25 8.27
C LYS A 85 -5.55 10.35 7.25
N PRO A 86 -5.28 9.05 7.27
CA PRO A 86 -5.92 8.13 6.34
C PRO A 86 -7.37 7.87 6.76
N THR A 87 -8.25 7.75 5.79
CA THR A 87 -9.64 7.33 6.03
C THR A 87 -10.00 6.26 5.01
N ALA A 88 -10.90 5.36 5.41
CA ALA A 88 -11.38 4.34 4.47
C ALA A 88 -12.02 4.97 3.24
N GLU A 89 -12.71 6.09 3.41
CA GLU A 89 -13.36 6.78 2.29
C GLU A 89 -12.35 7.32 1.29
N SER A 90 -11.27 7.96 1.76
CA SER A 90 -10.27 8.51 0.86
C SER A 90 -9.50 7.41 0.13
N VAL A 91 -9.20 6.31 0.82
CA VAL A 91 -8.53 5.17 0.19
C VAL A 91 -9.46 4.50 -0.83
N SER A 92 -10.72 4.33 -0.50
CA SER A 92 -11.70 3.77 -1.43
C SER A 92 -11.83 4.61 -2.69
N LYS A 93 -11.83 5.93 -2.53
CA LYS A 93 -11.86 6.86 -3.67
C LYS A 93 -10.61 6.70 -4.54
N ASP A 94 -9.44 6.59 -3.91
CA ASP A 94 -8.19 6.36 -4.64
C ASP A 94 -8.27 5.06 -5.45
N ILE A 95 -8.74 3.98 -4.82
CA ILE A 95 -8.86 2.68 -5.51
C ILE A 95 -9.82 2.81 -6.70
N ASN A 96 -10.94 3.47 -6.53
CA ASN A 96 -11.90 3.67 -7.60
C ASN A 96 -11.34 4.52 -8.75
N ASN A 97 -10.38 5.38 -8.44
CA ASN A 97 -9.70 6.21 -9.44
C ASN A 97 -8.49 5.50 -10.08
N GLY A 98 -8.26 4.24 -9.75
CA GLY A 98 -7.19 3.46 -10.38
C GLY A 98 -5.86 3.49 -9.66
N VAL A 99 -5.80 4.02 -8.45
CA VAL A 99 -4.55 4.03 -7.68
C VAL A 99 -4.16 2.60 -7.32
N LYS A 100 -2.90 2.26 -7.52
CA LYS A 100 -2.34 0.94 -7.27
C LYS A 100 -1.24 0.94 -6.22
N ALA A 101 -0.67 2.09 -5.91
CA ALA A 101 0.45 2.19 -4.97
C ALA A 101 0.13 3.20 -3.88
N PHE A 102 0.30 2.77 -2.64
CA PHE A 102 -0.01 3.58 -1.47
C PHE A 102 1.24 3.75 -0.61
N GLY A 103 1.56 5.02 -0.32
CA GLY A 103 2.68 5.37 0.54
C GLY A 103 2.21 6.07 1.80
N PHE A 104 3.01 5.96 2.86
CA PHE A 104 2.69 6.61 4.12
C PHE A 104 3.95 6.71 4.99
N THR A 105 3.86 7.53 6.05
CA THR A 105 4.96 7.62 7.00
C THR A 105 4.96 6.40 7.91
N ASN A 106 6.17 5.99 8.32
CA ASN A 106 6.33 4.78 9.12
C ASN A 106 5.63 4.86 10.49
N ASP A 107 5.51 6.05 11.06
CA ASP A 107 4.84 6.24 12.34
C ASP A 107 3.31 6.15 12.25
N ARG A 108 2.76 6.15 11.04
CA ARG A 108 1.32 6.05 10.81
C ARG A 108 0.91 4.78 10.08
N TYR A 109 1.80 3.78 10.04
CA TYR A 109 1.52 2.59 9.26
C TYR A 109 0.27 1.83 9.74
N GLU A 110 0.03 1.82 11.05
CA GLU A 110 -1.14 1.12 11.58
C GLU A 110 -2.43 1.75 11.08
N LEU A 111 -2.53 3.08 11.17
CA LEU A 111 -3.70 3.80 10.68
C LEU A 111 -3.88 3.64 9.17
N ALA A 112 -2.78 3.69 8.42
CA ALA A 112 -2.83 3.55 6.97
C ALA A 112 -3.30 2.16 6.56
N VAL A 113 -2.77 1.11 7.20
CA VAL A 113 -3.17 -0.26 6.91
C VAL A 113 -4.63 -0.49 7.29
N GLU A 114 -5.04 0.00 8.46
CA GLU A 114 -6.44 -0.12 8.90
C GLU A 114 -7.40 0.55 7.92
N ALA A 115 -7.07 1.75 7.45
CA ALA A 115 -7.90 2.46 6.49
C ALA A 115 -7.97 1.71 5.15
N PHE A 116 -6.85 1.16 4.69
CA PHE A 116 -6.81 0.40 3.45
C PHE A 116 -7.66 -0.86 3.55
N VAL A 117 -7.49 -1.63 4.62
CA VAL A 117 -8.27 -2.87 4.80
C VAL A 117 -9.75 -2.58 4.90
N SER A 118 -10.12 -1.52 5.61
CA SER A 118 -11.52 -1.09 5.68
C SER A 118 -12.07 -0.71 4.31
N ALA A 119 -11.26 -0.04 3.49
CA ALA A 119 -11.67 0.39 2.16
C ALA A 119 -11.94 -0.79 1.23
N ILE A 120 -11.10 -1.82 1.26
CA ILE A 120 -11.28 -2.97 0.37
C ILE A 120 -12.38 -3.92 0.83
N LYS A 121 -12.84 -3.80 2.07
CA LYS A 121 -13.96 -4.60 2.58
C LYS A 121 -15.32 -3.97 2.33
N LEU A 122 -15.35 -2.76 1.84
CA LEU A 122 -16.59 -2.02 1.56
C LEU A 122 -17.26 -2.51 0.21
#